data_699a6e8f934a09be5066714bd9691a69
#
_entry.id   699a6e8f934a09be5066714bd9691a69
#
_cell.length_a   1.000
_cell.length_b   1.000
_cell.length_c   1.000
_cell.angle_alpha   90.00
_cell.angle_beta   90.00
_cell.angle_gamma   90.00
#
_symmetry.space_group_name_H-M   'P 1'
#
loop_
_entity.id
_entity.type
_entity.pdbx_description
1 polymer ?
#
loop_
_entity_poly.entity_id
_entity_poly.type
_entity_poly.pdbx_seq_one_letter_code
_entity_poly.pdbx_strand_id
1 'polypeptide(L)'
;MRIIAGKYGRRRFDVPTTITARPTTDMARENLFNVLNNIVDFENVTVLDLFAGTGAISFEFLSRGAERAVAVEKATTQARFIAKVKEQLHEPNLTLVKGDVFRFIASCRQQFDIIFADPPYDLPQLPQLPQLIIESAMVKPGTLIIVEHSRDNNFSHLPQFSQQRVYGKVNFSFFVIGQSDGDDTPHSDDTSPE
;
A
#
# COMPACT_ATOMS: atom_id res chain seq x y z
N MET A 1 13.17 10.03 9.81
CA MET A 1 11.78 9.79 9.40
C MET A 1 10.86 10.71 10.20
N ARG A 2 9.84 11.31 9.59
CA ARG A 2 8.84 12.16 10.25
C ARG A 2 7.43 11.61 9.97
N ILE A 3 6.57 11.54 10.97
CA ILE A 3 5.12 11.31 10.80
C ILE A 3 4.45 12.67 10.59
N ILE A 4 3.59 12.79 9.56
CA ILE A 4 3.06 14.08 9.10
C ILE A 4 1.85 14.50 9.93
N ALA A 5 0.85 13.62 10.06
CA ALA A 5 -0.43 13.94 10.68
C ALA A 5 -0.95 12.81 11.58
N GLY A 6 -2.15 12.99 12.17
CA GLY A 6 -2.82 12.02 13.03
C GLY A 6 -2.26 11.96 14.46
N LYS A 7 -2.57 10.84 15.16
CA LYS A 7 -2.22 10.66 16.61
C LYS A 7 -0.73 10.75 16.92
N TYR A 8 0.14 10.46 15.95
CA TYR A 8 1.60 10.56 16.07
C TYR A 8 2.19 11.74 15.27
N GLY A 9 1.36 12.62 14.76
CA GLY A 9 1.77 13.71 13.90
C GLY A 9 2.91 14.56 14.49
N ARG A 10 3.83 15.02 13.63
CA ARG A 10 5.04 15.81 13.94
C ARG A 10 6.14 15.06 14.68
N ARG A 11 5.96 13.83 15.10
CA ARG A 11 7.04 13.03 15.71
C ARG A 11 8.13 12.74 14.69
N ARG A 12 9.38 12.81 15.15
CA ARG A 12 10.58 12.57 14.33
C ARG A 12 11.40 11.45 14.93
N PHE A 13 12.00 10.66 14.06
CA PHE A 13 12.86 9.55 14.42
C PHE A 13 14.14 9.62 13.61
N ASP A 14 15.29 9.54 14.27
CA ASP A 14 16.59 9.60 13.61
C ASP A 14 16.83 8.29 12.87
N VAL A 15 16.87 8.40 11.53
CA VAL A 15 17.14 7.26 10.65
C VAL A 15 18.65 6.98 10.67
N PRO A 16 19.07 5.75 10.95
CA PRO A 16 20.49 5.40 10.89
C PRO A 16 21.10 5.72 9.52
N THR A 17 22.30 6.28 9.51
CA THR A 17 23.04 6.63 8.27
C THR A 17 23.35 5.42 7.38
N THR A 18 23.28 4.21 7.96
CA THR A 18 23.43 2.94 7.25
C THR A 18 22.20 2.58 6.40
N ILE A 19 21.07 3.28 6.56
CA ILE A 19 19.90 3.15 5.69
C ILE A 19 20.11 4.09 4.49
N THR A 20 20.60 3.53 3.39
CA THR A 20 20.90 4.28 2.16
C THR A 20 19.70 4.35 1.20
N ALA A 21 18.61 3.62 1.50
CA ALA A 21 17.39 3.70 0.69
C ALA A 21 16.91 5.15 0.62
N ARG A 22 16.62 5.62 -0.59
CA ARG A 22 16.05 6.96 -0.82
C ARG A 22 14.64 6.95 -0.24
N PRO A 23 14.36 7.66 0.86
CA PRO A 23 13.00 7.69 1.37
C PRO A 23 12.12 8.45 0.38
N THR A 24 10.88 8.00 0.17
CA THR A 24 9.82 8.84 -0.40
C THR A 24 9.88 10.19 0.30
N THR A 25 10.05 11.26 -0.46
CA THR A 25 10.22 12.58 0.17
C THR A 25 9.00 12.90 1.02
N ASP A 26 9.20 13.62 2.12
CA ASP A 26 8.09 14.10 2.96
C ASP A 26 7.00 14.78 2.11
N MET A 27 7.40 15.54 1.08
CA MET A 27 6.48 16.21 0.15
C MET A 27 5.65 15.20 -0.67
N ALA A 28 6.27 14.18 -1.25
CA ALA A 28 5.54 13.18 -2.05
C ALA A 28 4.57 12.40 -1.16
N ARG A 29 4.99 12.05 0.06
CA ARG A 29 4.14 11.37 1.04
C ARG A 29 2.97 12.26 1.49
N GLU A 30 3.21 13.54 1.77
CA GLU A 30 2.17 14.51 2.11
C GLU A 30 1.14 14.65 0.98
N ASN A 31 1.60 14.76 -0.27
CA ASN A 31 0.73 14.81 -1.44
C ASN A 31 -0.07 13.51 -1.64
N LEU A 32 0.55 12.33 -1.44
CA LEU A 32 -0.14 11.06 -1.48
C LEU A 32 -1.30 11.03 -0.46
N PHE A 33 -1.01 11.37 0.80
CA PHE A 33 -2.03 11.33 1.85
C PHE A 33 -3.10 12.42 1.68
N ASN A 34 -2.78 13.55 1.03
CA ASN A 34 -3.79 14.55 0.65
C ASN A 34 -4.78 13.98 -0.39
N VAL A 35 -4.31 13.18 -1.34
CA VAL A 35 -5.21 12.46 -2.27
C VAL A 35 -6.04 11.43 -1.51
N LEU A 36 -5.41 10.62 -0.66
CA LEU A 36 -6.08 9.57 0.09
C LEU A 36 -7.15 10.10 1.03
N ASN A 37 -6.94 11.23 1.69
CA ASN A 37 -7.95 11.88 2.55
C ASN A 37 -9.29 12.18 1.84
N ASN A 38 -9.27 12.29 0.51
CA ASN A 38 -10.47 12.58 -0.27
C ASN A 38 -11.20 11.32 -0.77
N ILE A 39 -10.56 10.15 -0.69
CA ILE A 39 -11.08 8.91 -1.29
C ILE A 39 -11.13 7.73 -0.31
N VAL A 40 -10.52 7.87 0.87
CA VAL A 40 -10.44 6.81 1.89
C VAL A 40 -10.85 7.37 3.23
N ASP A 41 -11.78 6.69 3.89
CA ASP A 41 -11.93 6.79 5.34
C ASP A 41 -10.90 5.85 5.97
N PHE A 42 -9.98 6.40 6.75
CA PHE A 42 -8.91 5.60 7.36
C PHE A 42 -9.38 4.73 8.52
N GLU A 43 -10.53 5.01 9.11
CA GLU A 43 -11.04 4.19 10.20
C GLU A 43 -11.37 2.77 9.71
N ASN A 44 -10.97 1.79 10.49
CA ASN A 44 -11.20 0.36 10.25
C ASN A 44 -10.52 -0.23 8.98
N VAL A 45 -9.63 0.50 8.31
CA VAL A 45 -8.90 -0.06 7.15
C VAL A 45 -7.69 -0.87 7.59
N THR A 46 -7.45 -1.96 6.87
CA THR A 46 -6.25 -2.79 6.98
C THR A 46 -5.30 -2.47 5.84
N VAL A 47 -4.04 -2.20 6.16
CA VAL A 47 -3.04 -1.73 5.21
C VAL A 47 -1.89 -2.72 5.08
N LEU A 48 -1.45 -2.96 3.85
CA LEU A 48 -0.21 -3.67 3.54
C LEU A 48 0.78 -2.69 2.90
N ASP A 49 1.97 -2.61 3.47
CA ASP A 49 3.09 -1.78 3.01
C ASP A 49 4.21 -2.70 2.52
N LEU A 50 4.29 -2.86 1.22
CA LEU A 50 5.30 -3.66 0.54
C LEU A 50 6.54 -2.80 0.25
N PHE A 51 7.72 -3.30 0.54
CA PHE A 51 8.98 -2.55 0.52
C PHE A 51 9.02 -1.41 1.54
N ALA A 52 8.63 -1.70 2.78
CA ALA A 52 8.30 -0.68 3.78
C ALA A 52 9.46 0.28 4.15
N GLY A 53 10.71 -0.05 3.85
CA GLY A 53 11.86 0.83 4.08
C GLY A 53 11.98 1.24 5.55
N THR A 54 11.70 2.51 5.85
CA THR A 54 11.67 3.01 7.23
C THR A 54 10.31 2.83 7.92
N GLY A 55 9.31 2.27 7.23
CA GLY A 55 7.94 2.15 7.72
C GLY A 55 7.16 3.46 7.72
N ALA A 56 7.65 4.49 7.02
CA ALA A 56 7.04 5.82 7.06
C ALA A 56 5.57 5.81 6.59
N ILE A 57 5.25 5.01 5.59
CA ILE A 57 3.87 4.85 5.08
C ILE A 57 3.02 4.08 6.09
N SER A 58 3.50 2.95 6.61
CA SER A 58 2.79 2.17 7.63
C SER A 58 2.44 3.01 8.86
N PHE A 59 3.40 3.76 9.39
CA PHE A 59 3.17 4.62 10.56
C PHE A 59 2.26 5.80 10.25
N GLU A 60 2.28 6.34 9.04
CA GLU A 60 1.38 7.42 8.65
C GLU A 60 -0.07 6.93 8.58
N PHE A 61 -0.33 5.76 7.99
CA PHE A 61 -1.68 5.16 7.99
C PHE A 61 -2.19 4.91 9.41
N LEU A 62 -1.40 4.27 10.26
CA LEU A 62 -1.76 4.02 11.66
C LEU A 62 -1.97 5.31 12.45
N SER A 63 -1.17 6.34 12.17
CA SER A 63 -1.32 7.65 12.80
C SER A 63 -2.64 8.33 12.43
N ARG A 64 -3.16 8.07 11.23
CA ARG A 64 -4.41 8.64 10.71
C ARG A 64 -5.65 7.82 11.03
N GLY A 65 -5.52 6.68 11.71
CA GLY A 65 -6.65 5.90 12.19
C GLY A 65 -6.80 4.50 11.60
N ALA A 66 -5.89 4.07 10.70
CA ALA A 66 -5.93 2.69 10.20
C ALA A 66 -5.95 1.68 11.35
N GLU A 67 -6.81 0.68 11.23
CA GLU A 67 -6.98 -0.36 12.26
C GLU A 67 -5.70 -1.16 12.44
N ARG A 68 -5.07 -1.53 11.32
CA ARG A 68 -3.89 -2.39 11.32
C ARG A 68 -3.03 -2.13 10.07
N ALA A 69 -1.72 -2.23 10.24
CA ALA A 69 -0.76 -2.23 9.14
C ALA A 69 0.17 -3.44 9.20
N VAL A 70 0.46 -4.02 8.05
CA VAL A 70 1.50 -5.03 7.86
C VAL A 70 2.58 -4.41 7.01
N ALA A 71 3.79 -4.32 7.56
CA ALA A 71 4.98 -3.80 6.87
C ALA A 71 5.89 -4.96 6.48
N VAL A 72 6.18 -5.11 5.18
CA VAL A 72 7.11 -6.13 4.67
C VAL A 72 8.42 -5.46 4.29
N GLU A 73 9.51 -5.88 4.95
CA GLU A 73 10.84 -5.32 4.71
C GLU A 73 11.90 -6.43 4.75
N LYS A 74 12.73 -6.48 3.70
CA LYS A 74 13.77 -7.51 3.56
C LYS A 74 15.05 -7.15 4.31
N ALA A 75 15.43 -5.88 4.29
CA ALA A 75 16.71 -5.43 4.83
C ALA A 75 16.69 -5.37 6.37
N THR A 76 17.66 -6.03 6.99
CA THR A 76 17.71 -6.16 8.45
C THR A 76 17.79 -4.82 9.18
N THR A 77 18.53 -3.85 8.62
CA THR A 77 18.70 -2.53 9.24
C THR A 77 17.40 -1.75 9.27
N GLN A 78 16.65 -1.74 8.16
CA GLN A 78 15.34 -1.12 8.04
C GLN A 78 14.33 -1.80 8.96
N ALA A 79 14.26 -3.14 8.94
CA ALA A 79 13.37 -3.90 9.82
C ALA A 79 13.63 -3.61 11.32
N ARG A 80 14.90 -3.52 11.73
CA ARG A 80 15.25 -3.12 13.11
C ARG A 80 14.80 -1.69 13.43
N PHE A 81 14.93 -0.78 12.47
CA PHE A 81 14.47 0.60 12.64
C PHE A 81 12.96 0.65 12.82
N ILE A 82 12.19 -0.04 11.97
CA ILE A 82 10.72 -0.14 12.11
C ILE A 82 10.35 -0.69 13.50
N ALA A 83 10.98 -1.79 13.93
CA ALA A 83 10.71 -2.38 15.24
C ALA A 83 10.97 -1.39 16.39
N LYS A 84 12.08 -0.64 16.34
CA LYS A 84 12.42 0.41 17.31
C LYS A 84 11.37 1.53 17.34
N VAL A 85 10.94 2.01 16.18
CA VAL A 85 9.91 3.07 16.10
C VAL A 85 8.57 2.56 16.63
N LYS A 86 8.18 1.32 16.28
CA LYS A 86 6.98 0.66 16.81
C LYS A 86 6.98 0.64 18.35
N GLU A 87 8.10 0.25 18.95
CA GLU A 87 8.27 0.23 20.41
C GLU A 87 8.16 1.64 21.02
N GLN A 88 8.85 2.63 20.44
CA GLN A 88 8.81 4.03 20.91
C GLN A 88 7.41 4.67 20.80
N LEU A 89 6.61 4.22 19.85
CA LEU A 89 5.22 4.68 19.66
C LEU A 89 4.23 3.88 20.53
N HIS A 90 4.64 2.75 21.09
CA HIS A 90 3.76 1.75 21.71
C HIS A 90 2.61 1.37 20.76
N GLU A 91 2.96 1.11 19.46
CA GLU A 91 1.97 0.84 18.42
C GLU A 91 1.76 -0.67 18.22
N PRO A 92 0.74 -1.28 18.84
CA PRO A 92 0.53 -2.73 18.76
C PRO A 92 0.03 -3.17 17.38
N ASN A 93 -0.64 -2.26 16.64
CA ASN A 93 -1.35 -2.58 15.41
C ASN A 93 -0.44 -2.63 14.17
N LEU A 94 0.86 -2.41 14.34
CA LEU A 94 1.84 -2.68 13.29
C LEU A 94 2.37 -4.11 13.40
N THR A 95 2.23 -4.89 12.34
CA THR A 95 2.91 -6.18 12.17
C THR A 95 4.08 -6.00 11.23
N LEU A 96 5.30 -6.31 11.69
CA LEU A 96 6.50 -6.28 10.86
C LEU A 96 6.81 -7.71 10.37
N VAL A 97 6.86 -7.88 9.06
CA VAL A 97 7.31 -9.11 8.40
C VAL A 97 8.68 -8.87 7.79
N LYS A 98 9.71 -9.48 8.37
CA LYS A 98 11.04 -9.47 7.80
C LYS A 98 11.15 -10.53 6.73
N GLY A 99 11.11 -10.14 5.44
CA GLY A 99 11.12 -11.09 4.35
C GLY A 99 11.14 -10.47 2.97
N ASP A 100 11.24 -11.33 1.97
CA ASP A 100 11.17 -10.96 0.58
C ASP A 100 9.71 -10.73 0.15
N VAL A 101 9.44 -9.61 -0.52
CA VAL A 101 8.10 -9.18 -0.94
C VAL A 101 7.45 -10.18 -1.88
N PHE A 102 8.18 -10.75 -2.85
CA PHE A 102 7.59 -11.69 -3.80
C PHE A 102 7.21 -13.01 -3.16
N ARG A 103 8.00 -13.48 -2.19
CA ARG A 103 7.65 -14.64 -1.37
C ARG A 103 6.42 -14.36 -0.51
N PHE A 104 6.32 -13.15 0.03
CA PHE A 104 5.16 -12.73 0.81
C PHE A 104 3.90 -12.71 -0.06
N ILE A 105 3.93 -12.07 -1.25
CA ILE A 105 2.82 -12.03 -2.21
C ILE A 105 2.35 -13.45 -2.55
N ALA A 106 3.28 -14.38 -2.82
CA ALA A 106 2.94 -15.77 -3.19
C ALA A 106 2.29 -16.57 -2.06
N SER A 107 2.60 -16.27 -0.79
CA SER A 107 2.18 -17.07 0.37
C SER A 107 1.07 -16.45 1.22
N CYS A 108 0.91 -15.12 1.19
CA CYS A 108 -0.07 -14.43 2.02
C CYS A 108 -1.49 -14.72 1.54
N ARG A 109 -2.38 -15.03 2.50
CA ARG A 109 -3.82 -15.25 2.27
C ARG A 109 -4.70 -14.24 2.97
N GLN A 110 -4.07 -13.32 3.75
CA GLN A 110 -4.78 -12.21 4.37
C GLN A 110 -5.14 -11.18 3.32
N GLN A 111 -6.36 -10.67 3.36
CA GLN A 111 -6.84 -9.61 2.49
C GLN A 111 -6.67 -8.24 3.15
N PHE A 112 -6.49 -7.21 2.31
CA PHE A 112 -6.25 -5.84 2.75
C PHE A 112 -7.19 -4.87 2.01
N ASP A 113 -7.51 -3.76 2.68
CA ASP A 113 -8.27 -2.66 2.08
C ASP A 113 -7.37 -1.78 1.22
N ILE A 114 -6.12 -1.58 1.66
CA ILE A 114 -5.12 -0.79 0.96
C ILE A 114 -3.81 -1.59 0.86
N ILE A 115 -3.23 -1.65 -0.33
CA ILE A 115 -1.91 -2.21 -0.58
C ILE A 115 -1.04 -1.12 -1.19
N PHE A 116 0.02 -0.73 -0.50
CA PHE A 116 1.03 0.22 -0.97
C PHE A 116 2.33 -0.51 -1.31
N ALA A 117 2.98 -0.14 -2.39
CA ALA A 117 4.27 -0.67 -2.80
C ALA A 117 5.18 0.46 -3.31
N ASP A 118 6.37 0.59 -2.72
CA ASP A 118 7.45 1.50 -3.14
C ASP A 118 8.73 0.70 -3.42
N PRO A 119 8.77 -0.05 -4.54
CA PRO A 119 9.93 -0.85 -4.89
C PRO A 119 11.11 0.01 -5.33
N PRO A 120 12.36 -0.47 -5.20
CA PRO A 120 13.50 0.13 -5.88
C PRO A 120 13.21 0.31 -7.38
N TYR A 121 13.53 1.48 -7.94
CA TYR A 121 13.18 1.78 -9.35
C TYR A 121 13.97 0.92 -10.35
N ASP A 122 15.11 0.37 -9.96
CA ASP A 122 15.93 -0.57 -10.73
C ASP A 122 15.54 -2.04 -10.54
N LEU A 123 14.44 -2.30 -9.80
CA LEU A 123 13.94 -3.66 -9.58
C LEU A 123 13.47 -4.27 -10.90
N PRO A 124 14.07 -5.37 -11.39
CA PRO A 124 13.68 -5.98 -12.68
C PRO A 124 12.21 -6.42 -12.74
N GLN A 125 11.61 -6.78 -11.60
CA GLN A 125 10.24 -7.23 -11.49
C GLN A 125 9.22 -6.08 -11.36
N LEU A 126 9.67 -4.81 -11.29
CA LEU A 126 8.77 -3.65 -11.13
C LEU A 126 7.66 -3.61 -12.21
N PRO A 127 7.94 -3.88 -13.51
CA PRO A 127 6.89 -3.84 -14.54
C PRO A 127 5.76 -4.86 -14.30
N GLN A 128 6.03 -5.99 -13.64
CA GLN A 128 5.03 -7.04 -13.35
C GLN A 128 4.39 -6.89 -11.96
N LEU A 129 4.94 -6.03 -11.09
CA LEU A 129 4.53 -5.94 -9.69
C LEU A 129 3.05 -5.61 -9.51
N PRO A 130 2.45 -4.63 -10.22
CA PRO A 130 1.02 -4.35 -10.08
C PRO A 130 0.16 -5.58 -10.42
N GLN A 131 0.47 -6.26 -11.53
CA GLN A 131 -0.26 -7.47 -11.94
C GLN A 131 -0.15 -8.58 -10.88
N LEU A 132 1.05 -8.83 -10.34
CA LEU A 132 1.26 -9.83 -9.29
C LEU A 132 0.45 -9.53 -8.03
N ILE A 133 0.29 -8.25 -7.65
CA ILE A 133 -0.53 -7.86 -6.51
C ILE A 133 -2.02 -8.08 -6.84
N ILE A 134 -2.48 -7.64 -8.02
CA ILE A 134 -3.86 -7.77 -8.48
C ILE A 134 -4.31 -9.23 -8.51
N GLU A 135 -3.44 -10.14 -8.95
CA GLU A 135 -3.73 -11.58 -9.06
C GLU A 135 -3.56 -12.35 -7.75
N SER A 136 -3.07 -11.69 -6.70
CA SER A 136 -2.80 -12.36 -5.43
C SER A 136 -4.06 -12.60 -4.60
N ALA A 137 -3.97 -13.51 -3.63
CA ALA A 137 -5.03 -13.73 -2.64
C ALA A 137 -5.17 -12.59 -1.62
N MET A 138 -4.34 -11.54 -1.71
CA MET A 138 -4.34 -10.42 -0.77
C MET A 138 -5.37 -9.34 -1.11
N VAL A 139 -5.96 -9.39 -2.29
CA VAL A 139 -6.97 -8.44 -2.74
C VAL A 139 -8.38 -8.98 -2.50
N LYS A 140 -9.31 -8.05 -2.32
CA LYS A 140 -10.76 -8.27 -2.24
C LYS A 140 -11.47 -7.19 -3.06
N PRO A 141 -12.76 -7.34 -3.39
CA PRO A 141 -13.52 -6.24 -4.01
C PRO A 141 -13.37 -4.95 -3.20
N GLY A 142 -13.05 -3.85 -3.88
CA GLY A 142 -12.80 -2.55 -3.27
C GLY A 142 -11.35 -2.31 -2.79
N THR A 143 -10.45 -3.30 -2.84
CA THR A 143 -9.04 -3.08 -2.49
C THR A 143 -8.44 -1.98 -3.37
N LEU A 144 -7.85 -0.97 -2.73
CA LEU A 144 -7.06 0.08 -3.36
C LEU A 144 -5.59 -0.32 -3.37
N ILE A 145 -4.98 -0.40 -4.55
CA ILE A 145 -3.55 -0.67 -4.72
C ILE A 145 -2.87 0.62 -5.18
N ILE A 146 -1.74 0.95 -4.58
CA ILE A 146 -0.94 2.13 -4.92
C ILE A 146 0.50 1.68 -5.13
N VAL A 147 1.04 1.95 -6.31
CA VAL A 147 2.43 1.60 -6.65
C VAL A 147 3.20 2.86 -6.98
N GLU A 148 4.30 3.10 -6.23
CA GLU A 148 5.28 4.13 -6.56
C GLU A 148 6.22 3.62 -7.65
N HIS A 149 6.53 4.48 -8.64
CA HIS A 149 7.44 4.13 -9.73
C HIS A 149 8.07 5.36 -10.39
N SER A 150 9.11 5.14 -11.21
CA SER A 150 9.70 6.16 -12.08
C SER A 150 8.81 6.44 -13.31
N ARG A 151 9.22 7.43 -14.12
CA ARG A 151 8.56 7.75 -15.40
C ARG A 151 8.66 6.65 -16.45
N ASP A 152 9.58 5.70 -16.28
CA ASP A 152 9.86 4.66 -17.25
C ASP A 152 8.80 3.56 -17.27
N ASN A 153 7.92 3.56 -16.27
CA ASN A 153 6.83 2.60 -16.15
C ASN A 153 5.47 3.27 -16.43
N ASN A 154 4.64 2.56 -17.18
CA ASN A 154 3.26 2.95 -17.47
C ASN A 154 2.35 1.74 -17.28
N PHE A 155 1.37 1.87 -16.42
CA PHE A 155 0.44 0.81 -16.04
C PHE A 155 -1.01 1.09 -16.48
N SER A 156 -1.25 2.13 -17.30
CA SER A 156 -2.60 2.51 -17.74
C SER A 156 -3.30 1.46 -18.61
N HIS A 157 -2.57 0.45 -19.07
CA HIS A 157 -3.11 -0.68 -19.84
C HIS A 157 -3.77 -1.75 -18.99
N LEU A 158 -3.58 -1.74 -17.66
CA LEU A 158 -4.19 -2.72 -16.75
C LEU A 158 -5.66 -2.36 -16.50
N PRO A 159 -6.59 -3.34 -16.57
CA PRO A 159 -8.03 -3.07 -16.42
C PRO A 159 -8.41 -2.43 -15.08
N GLN A 160 -7.66 -2.71 -14.01
CA GLN A 160 -7.90 -2.16 -12.68
C GLN A 160 -7.30 -0.76 -12.48
N PHE A 161 -6.54 -0.24 -13.47
CA PHE A 161 -5.95 1.09 -13.39
C PHE A 161 -7.03 2.17 -13.26
N SER A 162 -6.91 3.01 -12.24
CA SER A 162 -7.85 4.09 -11.95
C SER A 162 -7.28 5.45 -12.33
N GLN A 163 -6.10 5.77 -11.83
CA GLN A 163 -5.46 7.07 -12.07
C GLN A 163 -3.95 7.01 -11.79
N GLN A 164 -3.24 8.03 -12.29
CA GLN A 164 -1.85 8.29 -11.95
C GLN A 164 -1.69 9.70 -11.38
N ARG A 165 -0.83 9.86 -10.39
CA ARG A 165 -0.41 11.14 -9.84
C ARG A 165 1.09 11.29 -9.96
N VAL A 166 1.53 12.46 -10.39
CA VAL A 166 2.95 12.77 -10.66
C VAL A 166 3.40 13.91 -9.75
N TYR A 167 4.44 13.65 -8.96
CA TYR A 167 5.04 14.63 -8.05
C TYR A 167 6.56 14.69 -8.29
N GLY A 168 6.97 15.57 -9.19
CA GLY A 168 8.36 15.66 -9.63
C GLY A 168 8.83 14.40 -10.35
N LYS A 169 9.72 13.62 -9.72
CA LYS A 169 10.22 12.34 -10.25
C LYS A 169 9.44 11.13 -9.75
N VAL A 170 8.54 11.32 -8.80
CA VAL A 170 7.73 10.28 -8.16
C VAL A 170 6.40 10.18 -8.88
N ASN A 171 6.02 8.98 -9.28
CA ASN A 171 4.70 8.69 -9.83
C ASN A 171 4.01 7.67 -8.92
N PHE A 172 2.73 7.90 -8.64
CA PHE A 172 1.86 6.92 -7.99
C PHE A 172 0.79 6.47 -8.97
N SER A 173 0.76 5.19 -9.28
CA SER A 173 -0.34 4.56 -10.01
C SER A 173 -1.31 3.92 -9.04
N PHE A 174 -2.60 4.19 -9.22
CA PHE A 174 -3.68 3.70 -8.38
C PHE A 174 -4.50 2.67 -9.17
N PHE A 175 -4.82 1.56 -8.50
CA PHE A 175 -5.65 0.50 -9.05
C PHE A 175 -6.77 0.19 -8.05
N VAL A 176 -7.97 -0.10 -8.55
CA VAL A 176 -9.11 -0.48 -7.72
C VAL A 176 -9.61 -1.85 -8.19
N ILE A 177 -9.73 -2.76 -7.25
CA ILE A 177 -10.30 -4.09 -7.54
C ILE A 177 -11.82 -3.93 -7.62
N GLY A 178 -12.38 -4.21 -8.80
CA GLY A 178 -13.82 -4.15 -9.03
C GLY A 178 -14.59 -5.10 -8.11
N GLN A 179 -15.87 -4.80 -7.86
CA GLN A 179 -16.78 -5.80 -7.32
C GLN A 179 -17.01 -6.82 -8.44
N SER A 180 -16.96 -8.11 -8.11
CA SER A 180 -17.44 -9.14 -9.02
C SER A 180 -18.94 -8.83 -9.23
N ASP A 181 -19.33 -8.47 -10.46
CA ASP A 181 -20.73 -8.38 -10.81
C ASP A 181 -21.36 -9.72 -10.45
N GLY A 182 -22.15 -9.70 -9.37
CA GLY A 182 -22.95 -10.86 -8.99
C GLY A 182 -23.86 -11.16 -10.16
N ASP A 183 -23.83 -12.40 -10.60
CA ASP A 183 -24.64 -13.05 -11.60
C ASP A 183 -26.10 -12.52 -11.59
N ASP A 184 -26.37 -11.48 -12.38
CA ASP A 184 -27.71 -11.11 -12.76
C ASP A 184 -28.22 -12.14 -13.77
N THR A 185 -28.58 -13.32 -13.25
CA THR A 185 -29.43 -14.24 -14.00
C THR A 185 -30.79 -13.57 -14.15
N PRO A 186 -31.24 -13.23 -15.37
CA PRO A 186 -32.58 -12.73 -15.56
C PRO A 186 -33.58 -13.85 -15.19
N HIS A 187 -34.37 -13.58 -14.17
CA HIS A 187 -35.57 -14.38 -13.92
C HIS A 187 -36.41 -14.36 -15.24
N SER A 188 -36.41 -15.48 -15.92
CA SER A 188 -37.39 -15.75 -16.97
C SER A 188 -38.76 -15.84 -16.31
N ASP A 189 -39.55 -14.75 -16.46
CA ASP A 189 -40.97 -14.79 -16.23
C ASP A 189 -41.61 -15.76 -17.25
N ASP A 190 -41.90 -16.94 -16.78
CA ASP A 190 -42.75 -17.93 -17.46
C ASP A 190 -44.22 -17.52 -17.22
N THR A 191 -44.73 -16.63 -18.04
CA THR A 191 -46.15 -16.39 -18.15
C THR A 191 -46.70 -17.25 -19.29
N SER A 192 -47.18 -18.44 -18.97
CA SER A 192 -48.07 -19.23 -19.84
C SER A 192 -49.47 -18.60 -19.76
N PRO A 193 -50.15 -18.39 -20.89
CA PRO A 193 -51.54 -17.98 -20.90
C PRO A 193 -52.47 -19.22 -20.98
N GLU A 194 -53.50 -19.20 -20.19
CA GLU A 194 -54.81 -19.78 -20.52
C GLU A 194 -55.88 -18.68 -20.52
#